data_baec51520aabc708fd65a0e60eb67621
#
_entry.id   baec51520aabc708fd65a0e60eb67621
#
_cell.length_a   1.000
_cell.length_b   1.000
_cell.length_c   1.000
_cell.angle_alpha   90.00
_cell.angle_beta   90.00
_cell.angle_gamma   90.00
#
_symmetry.space_group_name_H-M   'P 1'
#
loop_
_entity.id
_entity.type
_entity.pdbx_description
1 polymer ?
#
loop_
_entity_poly.entity_id
_entity_poly.type
_entity_poly.pdbx_seq_one_letter_code
_entity_poly.pdbx_strand_id
1 'polypeptide(L)'
;MSLDNIRVAVIGLGYVGLPLARLFSTKFKTVGFDMNQGRVDALMAGHDATLEVSDELLQSALKNGFVCTTNLEDIKDCNFYVVAVPTPVDVNNRPDLKPLWGASETVGKVISKGDIVVYESTVYPGVTEEECLPVVEKVSGLTFNKDFFAGYSPERINPGDKEHTVEKIKKVTSGSTPEIADLVDNVYNAVL
;
A
#
# COMPACT_ATOMS: atom_id res chain seq x y z
N MET A 1 3.45 6.65 17.44
CA MET A 1 4.49 5.92 16.67
C MET A 1 5.49 6.95 16.15
N SER A 2 6.80 6.69 16.17
CA SER A 2 7.81 7.59 15.57
C SER A 2 8.19 7.11 14.18
N LEU A 3 8.65 8.03 13.31
CA LEU A 3 9.08 7.69 11.95
C LEU A 3 10.17 6.61 11.92
N ASP A 4 11.10 6.62 12.88
CA ASP A 4 12.20 5.65 12.95
C ASP A 4 11.73 4.19 13.16
N ASN A 5 10.51 4.00 13.65
CA ASN A 5 9.94 2.69 13.92
C ASN A 5 8.98 2.21 12.82
N ILE A 6 8.81 2.98 11.75
CA ILE A 6 7.93 2.61 10.63
C ILE A 6 8.56 1.47 9.83
N ARG A 7 7.76 0.43 9.61
CA ARG A 7 8.03 -0.69 8.70
C ARG A 7 6.84 -0.84 7.78
N VAL A 8 7.07 -0.67 6.50
CA VAL A 8 6.02 -0.57 5.49
C VAL A 8 5.77 -1.91 4.82
N ALA A 9 4.51 -2.29 4.70
CA ALA A 9 4.06 -3.34 3.78
C ALA A 9 3.19 -2.72 2.69
N VAL A 10 3.53 -2.91 1.42
CA VAL A 10 2.69 -2.46 0.30
C VAL A 10 1.97 -3.67 -0.28
N ILE A 11 0.63 -3.65 -0.26
CA ILE A 11 -0.25 -4.73 -0.70
C ILE A 11 -0.75 -4.42 -2.12
N GLY A 12 -0.32 -5.22 -3.07
CA GLY A 12 -0.52 -5.00 -4.51
C GLY A 12 0.68 -4.27 -5.13
N LEU A 13 1.37 -4.94 -6.05
CA LEU A 13 2.59 -4.45 -6.70
C LEU A 13 2.36 -4.15 -8.19
N GLY A 14 1.21 -3.52 -8.50
CA GLY A 14 0.87 -3.03 -9.82
C GLY A 14 1.43 -1.63 -10.12
N TYR A 15 0.76 -0.89 -11.01
CA TYR A 15 1.13 0.46 -11.48
C TYR A 15 1.28 1.50 -10.36
N VAL A 16 0.56 1.37 -9.27
CA VAL A 16 0.61 2.28 -8.12
C VAL A 16 1.54 1.74 -7.04
N GLY A 17 1.34 0.48 -6.66
CA GLY A 17 1.98 -0.07 -5.48
C GLY A 17 3.48 -0.29 -5.65
N LEU A 18 3.97 -0.72 -6.82
CA LEU A 18 5.40 -0.92 -7.01
C LEU A 18 6.21 0.38 -6.96
N PRO A 19 5.84 1.47 -7.67
CA PRO A 19 6.53 2.76 -7.54
C PRO A 19 6.56 3.27 -6.10
N LEU A 20 5.43 3.19 -5.38
CA LEU A 20 5.36 3.58 -3.98
C LEU A 20 6.23 2.70 -3.07
N ALA A 21 6.20 1.38 -3.24
CA ALA A 21 7.02 0.46 -2.46
C ALA A 21 8.52 0.77 -2.66
N ARG A 22 8.93 1.03 -3.89
CA ARG A 22 10.30 1.46 -4.20
C ARG A 22 10.65 2.77 -3.51
N LEU A 23 9.74 3.76 -3.51
CA LEU A 23 9.97 5.03 -2.81
C LEU A 23 10.07 4.83 -1.29
N PHE A 24 9.14 4.14 -0.68
CA PHE A 24 9.20 3.83 0.75
C PHE A 24 10.49 3.11 1.13
N SER A 25 10.99 2.20 0.28
CA SER A 25 12.23 1.46 0.54
C SER A 25 13.47 2.35 0.59
N THR A 26 13.42 3.60 0.15
CA THR A 26 14.54 4.55 0.27
C THR A 26 14.74 5.07 1.70
N LYS A 27 13.72 4.98 2.54
CA LYS A 27 13.72 5.53 3.91
C LYS A 27 13.33 4.51 4.97
N PHE A 28 12.45 3.58 4.65
CA PHE A 28 11.86 2.64 5.59
C PHE A 28 12.17 1.20 5.18
N LYS A 29 12.24 0.30 6.17
CA LYS A 29 12.20 -1.14 5.88
C LYS A 29 10.87 -1.43 5.21
N THR A 30 10.92 -1.86 3.94
CA THR A 30 9.73 -2.03 3.09
C THR A 30 9.67 -3.42 2.50
N VAL A 31 8.50 -4.03 2.58
CA VAL A 31 8.16 -5.31 1.94
C VAL A 31 6.99 -5.08 0.99
N GLY A 32 7.13 -5.50 -0.25
CA GLY A 32 6.04 -5.55 -1.21
C GLY A 32 5.35 -6.91 -1.17
N PHE A 33 4.05 -6.94 -1.03
CA PHE A 33 3.24 -8.15 -1.07
C PHE A 33 2.34 -8.16 -2.30
N ASP A 34 2.36 -9.26 -3.04
CA ASP A 34 1.41 -9.50 -4.14
C ASP A 34 0.95 -10.96 -4.12
N MET A 35 -0.31 -11.20 -4.46
CA MET A 35 -0.86 -12.57 -4.54
C MET A 35 -0.33 -13.35 -5.74
N ASN A 36 0.15 -12.66 -6.77
CA ASN A 36 0.63 -13.26 -8.01
C ASN A 36 2.11 -13.64 -7.89
N GLN A 37 2.39 -14.95 -7.75
CA GLN A 37 3.75 -15.47 -7.65
C GLN A 37 4.61 -15.08 -8.87
N GLY A 38 4.06 -15.15 -10.09
CA GLY A 38 4.80 -14.76 -11.29
C GLY A 38 5.19 -13.27 -11.28
N ARG A 39 4.35 -12.40 -10.69
CA ARG A 39 4.68 -10.98 -10.49
C ARG A 39 5.84 -10.84 -9.50
N VAL A 40 5.77 -11.52 -8.38
CA VAL A 40 6.83 -11.50 -7.36
C VAL A 40 8.15 -12.04 -7.93
N ASP A 41 8.11 -13.16 -8.64
CA ASP A 41 9.31 -13.75 -9.24
C ASP A 41 9.99 -12.81 -10.24
N ALA A 42 9.21 -12.15 -11.11
CA ALA A 42 9.73 -11.17 -12.05
C ALA A 42 10.36 -9.96 -11.34
N LEU A 43 9.68 -9.41 -10.32
CA LEU A 43 10.20 -8.29 -9.54
C LEU A 43 11.47 -8.66 -8.78
N MET A 44 11.54 -9.83 -8.15
CA MET A 44 12.75 -10.31 -7.47
C MET A 44 13.89 -10.62 -8.43
N ALA A 45 13.60 -10.92 -9.71
CA ALA A 45 14.59 -10.98 -10.79
C ALA A 45 15.03 -9.60 -11.30
N GLY A 46 14.45 -8.51 -10.78
CA GLY A 46 14.78 -7.14 -11.15
C GLY A 46 14.09 -6.64 -12.41
N HIS A 47 12.93 -7.20 -12.78
CA HIS A 47 12.17 -6.83 -13.96
C HIS A 47 10.73 -6.43 -13.63
N ASP A 48 10.33 -5.24 -14.08
CA ASP A 48 8.97 -4.72 -13.95
C ASP A 48 8.21 -4.78 -15.28
N ALA A 49 7.32 -5.75 -15.44
CA ALA A 49 6.48 -5.91 -16.63
C ALA A 49 5.48 -4.73 -16.83
N THR A 50 5.23 -3.89 -15.84
CA THR A 50 4.38 -2.70 -15.97
C THR A 50 5.16 -1.49 -16.49
N LEU A 51 6.49 -1.55 -16.51
CA LEU A 51 7.39 -0.49 -16.96
C LEU A 51 7.27 0.84 -16.19
N GLU A 52 6.71 0.78 -14.98
CA GLU A 52 6.58 1.95 -14.09
C GLU A 52 7.87 2.22 -13.30
N VAL A 53 8.64 1.17 -13.01
CA VAL A 53 9.96 1.25 -12.37
C VAL A 53 10.99 0.65 -13.31
N SER A 54 12.05 1.39 -13.62
CA SER A 54 13.11 0.84 -14.48
C SER A 54 13.84 -0.30 -13.77
N ASP A 55 14.39 -1.23 -14.57
CA ASP A 55 15.13 -2.39 -14.04
C ASP A 55 16.30 -1.94 -13.15
N GLU A 56 16.98 -0.83 -13.48
CA GLU A 56 18.08 -0.29 -12.69
C GLU A 56 17.61 0.19 -11.31
N LEU A 57 16.49 0.92 -11.26
CA LEU A 57 15.92 1.41 -10.01
C LEU A 57 15.40 0.26 -9.14
N LEU A 58 14.76 -0.73 -9.76
CA LEU A 58 14.27 -1.90 -9.05
C LEU A 58 15.43 -2.73 -8.48
N GLN A 59 16.44 -3.01 -9.28
CA GLN A 59 17.65 -3.74 -8.83
C GLN A 59 18.39 -2.99 -7.72
N SER A 60 18.44 -1.65 -7.80
CA SER A 60 19.00 -0.83 -6.72
C SER A 60 18.19 -0.97 -5.43
N ALA A 61 16.86 -0.92 -5.50
CA ALA A 61 16.00 -1.11 -4.33
C ALA A 61 16.19 -2.50 -3.70
N LEU A 62 16.23 -3.57 -4.51
CA LEU A 62 16.45 -4.94 -4.04
C LEU A 62 17.82 -5.08 -3.34
N LYS A 63 18.89 -4.50 -3.89
CA LYS A 63 20.22 -4.48 -3.26
C LYS A 63 20.22 -3.74 -1.91
N ASN A 64 19.34 -2.77 -1.75
CA ASN A 64 19.18 -1.99 -0.52
C ASN A 64 18.18 -2.60 0.47
N GLY A 65 17.70 -3.84 0.22
CA GLY A 65 16.89 -4.59 1.16
C GLY A 65 15.38 -4.52 0.92
N PHE A 66 14.91 -3.95 -0.21
CA PHE A 66 13.54 -4.12 -0.64
C PHE A 66 13.28 -5.58 -1.02
N VAL A 67 12.16 -6.12 -0.59
CA VAL A 67 11.78 -7.53 -0.84
C VAL A 67 10.36 -7.56 -1.35
N CYS A 68 10.10 -8.43 -2.36
CA CYS A 68 8.74 -8.76 -2.81
C CYS A 68 8.42 -10.20 -2.40
N THR A 69 7.20 -10.46 -1.96
CA THR A 69 6.78 -11.76 -1.44
C THR A 69 5.30 -12.04 -1.68
N THR A 70 4.93 -13.32 -1.71
CA THR A 70 3.56 -13.81 -1.59
C THR A 70 3.25 -14.37 -0.20
N ASN A 71 4.24 -14.41 0.70
CA ASN A 71 4.12 -14.99 2.03
C ASN A 71 3.71 -13.94 3.06
N LEU A 72 2.58 -14.17 3.75
CA LEU A 72 2.06 -13.27 4.79
C LEU A 72 3.01 -13.10 5.98
N GLU A 73 3.81 -14.12 6.31
CA GLU A 73 4.74 -14.04 7.45
C GLU A 73 5.80 -12.95 7.25
N ASP A 74 6.15 -12.62 5.99
CA ASP A 74 7.17 -11.62 5.68
C ASP A 74 6.69 -10.17 5.94
N ILE A 75 5.37 -9.95 5.99
CA ILE A 75 4.75 -8.64 6.28
C ILE A 75 4.18 -8.51 7.69
N LYS A 76 4.21 -9.57 8.48
CA LYS A 76 3.65 -9.65 9.83
C LYS A 76 4.29 -8.66 10.82
N ASP A 77 5.58 -8.38 10.64
CA ASP A 77 6.32 -7.43 11.48
C ASP A 77 6.21 -5.97 11.00
N CYS A 78 5.45 -5.72 9.93
CA CYS A 78 5.16 -4.37 9.48
C CYS A 78 4.10 -3.72 10.36
N ASN A 79 4.08 -2.39 10.39
CA ASN A 79 3.15 -1.61 11.21
C ASN A 79 2.49 -0.45 10.44
N PHE A 80 2.82 -0.34 9.14
CA PHE A 80 2.25 0.63 8.21
C PHE A 80 1.94 -0.09 6.90
N TYR A 81 0.66 -0.40 6.69
CA TYR A 81 0.18 -1.17 5.54
C TYR A 81 -0.41 -0.22 4.50
N VAL A 82 0.07 -0.30 3.26
CA VAL A 82 -0.41 0.51 2.14
C VAL A 82 -1.13 -0.41 1.16
N VAL A 83 -2.42 -0.22 0.98
CA VAL A 83 -3.25 -1.00 0.04
C VAL A 83 -3.33 -0.27 -1.29
N ALA A 84 -2.71 -0.85 -2.31
CA ALA A 84 -2.59 -0.28 -3.66
C ALA A 84 -3.07 -1.26 -4.74
N VAL A 85 -4.19 -1.92 -4.48
CA VAL A 85 -4.82 -2.86 -5.42
C VAL A 85 -5.72 -2.12 -6.41
N PRO A 86 -5.95 -2.67 -7.62
CA PRO A 86 -6.82 -2.05 -8.61
C PRO A 86 -8.29 -2.02 -8.14
N THR A 87 -9.04 -1.04 -8.66
CA THR A 87 -10.49 -0.91 -8.50
C THR A 87 -11.15 -0.95 -9.88
N PRO A 88 -11.24 -2.13 -10.51
CA PRO A 88 -11.85 -2.25 -11.83
C PRO A 88 -13.35 -1.96 -11.77
N VAL A 89 -13.94 -1.71 -12.93
CA VAL A 89 -15.39 -1.60 -13.08
C VAL A 89 -15.94 -2.80 -13.82
N ASP A 90 -17.16 -3.20 -13.48
CA ASP A 90 -17.89 -4.27 -14.17
C ASP A 90 -18.45 -3.77 -15.52
N VAL A 91 -19.11 -4.66 -16.25
CA VAL A 91 -19.76 -4.35 -17.54
C VAL A 91 -20.84 -3.28 -17.48
N ASN A 92 -21.33 -2.95 -16.26
CA ASN A 92 -22.32 -1.92 -16.00
C ASN A 92 -21.71 -0.64 -15.41
N ASN A 93 -20.39 -0.49 -15.48
CA ASN A 93 -19.61 0.61 -14.90
C ASN A 93 -19.77 0.70 -13.36
N ARG A 94 -20.01 -0.41 -12.67
CA ARG A 94 -20.04 -0.47 -11.21
C ARG A 94 -18.65 -0.85 -10.70
N PRO A 95 -18.14 -0.21 -9.63
CA PRO A 95 -16.87 -0.59 -9.04
C PRO A 95 -16.88 -2.06 -8.54
N ASP A 96 -15.89 -2.83 -8.93
CA ASP A 96 -15.64 -4.16 -8.34
C ASP A 96 -14.71 -4.01 -7.14
N LEU A 97 -15.25 -4.17 -5.95
CA LEU A 97 -14.53 -4.02 -4.69
C LEU A 97 -13.85 -5.33 -4.22
N LYS A 98 -13.97 -6.44 -4.95
CA LYS A 98 -13.35 -7.71 -4.56
C LYS A 98 -11.84 -7.62 -4.31
N PRO A 99 -11.04 -6.90 -5.14
CA PRO A 99 -9.62 -6.73 -4.84
C PRO A 99 -9.37 -6.02 -3.51
N LEU A 100 -10.19 -5.00 -3.19
CA LEU A 100 -10.09 -4.26 -1.92
C LEU A 100 -10.48 -5.13 -0.71
N TRP A 101 -11.55 -5.91 -0.82
CA TRP A 101 -11.91 -6.85 0.24
C TRP A 101 -10.83 -7.90 0.47
N GLY A 102 -10.27 -8.48 -0.59
CA GLY A 102 -9.15 -9.43 -0.49
C GLY A 102 -7.89 -8.82 0.13
N ALA A 103 -7.56 -7.58 -0.24
CA ALA A 103 -6.45 -6.86 0.37
C ALA A 103 -6.70 -6.53 1.86
N SER A 104 -7.94 -6.13 2.19
CA SER A 104 -8.36 -5.88 3.58
C SER A 104 -8.34 -7.17 4.43
N GLU A 105 -8.73 -8.32 3.85
CA GLU A 105 -8.55 -9.63 4.51
C GLU A 105 -7.07 -9.95 4.74
N THR A 106 -6.21 -9.67 3.75
CA THR A 106 -4.76 -9.86 3.86
C THR A 106 -4.19 -9.05 5.00
N VAL A 107 -4.52 -7.76 5.08
CA VAL A 107 -4.12 -6.87 6.19
C VAL A 107 -4.69 -7.38 7.51
N GLY A 108 -5.97 -7.75 7.56
CA GLY A 108 -6.63 -8.26 8.77
C GLY A 108 -5.96 -9.50 9.38
N LYS A 109 -5.28 -10.33 8.57
CA LYS A 109 -4.55 -11.52 9.04
C LYS A 109 -3.24 -11.20 9.75
N VAL A 110 -2.68 -10.01 9.54
CA VAL A 110 -1.34 -9.65 10.02
C VAL A 110 -1.30 -8.39 10.87
N ILE A 111 -2.30 -7.51 10.78
CA ILE A 111 -2.35 -6.24 11.50
C ILE A 111 -2.39 -6.46 13.01
N SER A 112 -1.68 -5.62 13.73
CA SER A 112 -1.55 -5.66 15.19
C SER A 112 -2.03 -4.35 15.84
N LYS A 113 -2.10 -4.32 17.17
CA LYS A 113 -2.50 -3.12 17.91
C LYS A 113 -1.51 -1.98 17.71
N GLY A 114 -2.04 -0.81 17.35
CA GLY A 114 -1.29 0.41 17.08
C GLY A 114 -0.87 0.57 15.62
N ASP A 115 -1.12 -0.42 14.77
CA ASP A 115 -0.78 -0.37 13.36
C ASP A 115 -1.74 0.52 12.56
N ILE A 116 -1.28 0.90 11.36
CA ILE A 116 -2.02 1.78 10.46
C ILE A 116 -2.18 1.10 9.11
N VAL A 117 -3.38 1.17 8.53
CA VAL A 117 -3.65 0.80 7.13
C VAL A 117 -4.03 2.03 6.32
N VAL A 118 -3.34 2.28 5.20
CA VAL A 118 -3.61 3.40 4.27
C VAL A 118 -4.08 2.84 2.94
N TYR A 119 -5.21 3.33 2.44
CA TYR A 119 -5.75 2.94 1.15
C TYR A 119 -5.35 3.97 0.08
N GLU A 120 -4.67 3.49 -0.96
CA GLU A 120 -4.27 4.26 -2.16
C GLU A 120 -5.27 4.08 -3.31
N SER A 121 -6.02 2.99 -3.28
CA SER A 121 -7.01 2.69 -4.32
C SER A 121 -8.07 3.77 -4.38
N THR A 122 -8.28 4.36 -5.56
CA THR A 122 -9.30 5.40 -5.76
C THR A 122 -10.69 4.80 -5.74
N VAL A 123 -11.54 5.27 -4.83
CA VAL A 123 -12.89 4.78 -4.58
C VAL A 123 -13.87 5.92 -4.34
N TYR A 124 -15.18 5.63 -4.39
CA TYR A 124 -16.21 6.60 -4.00
C TYR A 124 -16.22 6.81 -2.48
N PRO A 125 -16.75 7.96 -2.00
CA PRO A 125 -16.80 8.26 -0.56
C PRO A 125 -17.51 7.17 0.25
N GLY A 126 -16.94 6.81 1.40
CA GLY A 126 -17.48 5.81 2.32
C GLY A 126 -16.91 4.40 2.13
N VAL A 127 -16.32 4.05 0.97
CA VAL A 127 -15.83 2.67 0.72
C VAL A 127 -14.81 2.22 1.74
N THR A 128 -13.87 3.07 2.11
CA THR A 128 -12.86 2.72 3.10
C THR A 128 -13.50 2.33 4.42
N GLU A 129 -14.38 3.18 4.94
CA GLU A 129 -14.99 3.03 6.26
C GLU A 129 -16.11 1.97 6.29
N GLU A 130 -16.88 1.86 5.21
CA GLU A 130 -18.09 1.03 5.19
C GLU A 130 -17.85 -0.37 4.61
N GLU A 131 -16.83 -0.52 3.74
CA GLU A 131 -16.54 -1.77 3.04
C GLU A 131 -15.22 -2.40 3.44
N CYS A 132 -14.14 -1.61 3.58
CA CYS A 132 -12.79 -2.14 3.80
C CYS A 132 -12.50 -2.37 5.28
N LEU A 133 -12.68 -1.36 6.13
CA LEU A 133 -12.34 -1.45 7.55
C LEU A 133 -13.16 -2.51 8.31
N PRO A 134 -14.46 -2.72 8.03
CA PRO A 134 -15.21 -3.83 8.63
C PRO A 134 -14.64 -5.22 8.31
N VAL A 135 -14.03 -5.39 7.13
CA VAL A 135 -13.33 -6.64 6.78
C VAL A 135 -12.07 -6.81 7.64
N VAL A 136 -11.28 -5.74 7.80
CA VAL A 136 -10.08 -5.77 8.68
C VAL A 136 -10.48 -6.10 10.11
N GLU A 137 -11.52 -5.47 10.68
CA GLU A 137 -12.03 -5.74 12.02
C GLU A 137 -12.48 -7.19 12.18
N LYS A 138 -13.28 -7.69 11.22
CA LYS A 138 -13.80 -9.06 11.24
C LYS A 138 -12.68 -10.11 11.24
N VAL A 139 -11.65 -9.90 10.44
CA VAL A 139 -10.55 -10.87 10.27
C VAL A 139 -9.56 -10.79 11.43
N SER A 140 -9.19 -9.59 11.86
CA SER A 140 -8.21 -9.38 12.92
C SER A 140 -8.77 -9.54 14.34
N GLY A 141 -10.08 -9.33 14.52
CA GLY A 141 -10.71 -9.21 15.84
C GLY A 141 -10.36 -7.91 16.58
N LEU A 142 -9.70 -6.97 15.91
CA LEU A 142 -9.33 -5.65 16.43
C LEU A 142 -10.44 -4.63 16.13
N THR A 143 -10.46 -3.54 16.88
CA THR A 143 -11.44 -2.46 16.73
C THR A 143 -10.80 -1.23 16.08
N PHE A 144 -11.38 -0.75 15.00
CA PHE A 144 -10.97 0.47 14.31
C PHE A 144 -11.04 1.70 15.23
N ASN A 145 -10.07 2.62 15.08
CA ASN A 145 -9.87 3.80 15.91
C ASN A 145 -9.67 3.55 17.42
N LYS A 146 -9.40 2.30 17.80
CA LYS A 146 -9.06 1.90 19.17
C LYS A 146 -7.81 1.04 19.18
N ASP A 147 -7.82 -0.06 18.43
CA ASP A 147 -6.73 -1.01 18.38
C ASP A 147 -5.85 -0.81 17.13
N PHE A 148 -6.43 -0.37 16.02
CA PHE A 148 -5.69 0.01 14.80
C PHE A 148 -6.32 1.27 14.17
N PHE A 149 -5.60 1.88 13.23
CA PHE A 149 -5.98 3.14 12.63
C PHE A 149 -5.93 3.07 11.11
N ALA A 150 -6.55 4.06 10.44
CA ALA A 150 -6.59 4.09 9.00
C ALA A 150 -6.24 5.46 8.42
N GLY A 151 -5.77 5.46 7.17
CA GLY A 151 -5.58 6.62 6.34
C GLY A 151 -6.09 6.38 4.92
N TYR A 152 -6.20 7.47 4.17
CA TYR A 152 -6.56 7.44 2.77
C TYR A 152 -5.69 8.42 1.98
N SER A 153 -5.11 7.95 0.88
CA SER A 153 -4.25 8.75 0.01
C SER A 153 -4.48 8.33 -1.45
N PRO A 154 -5.56 8.85 -2.11
CA PRO A 154 -5.94 8.39 -3.44
C PRO A 154 -4.83 8.66 -4.46
N GLU A 155 -4.54 7.67 -5.30
CA GLU A 155 -3.65 7.86 -6.42
C GLU A 155 -4.36 8.62 -7.56
N ARG A 156 -3.64 9.55 -8.17
CA ARG A 156 -4.15 10.42 -9.24
C ARG A 156 -3.26 10.43 -10.48
N ILE A 157 -2.32 9.48 -10.58
CA ILE A 157 -1.44 9.32 -11.73
C ILE A 157 -2.15 8.52 -12.82
N ASN A 158 -1.99 8.94 -14.07
CA ASN A 158 -2.36 8.11 -15.21
C ASN A 158 -1.23 7.11 -15.47
N PRO A 159 -1.53 5.80 -15.58
CA PRO A 159 -0.53 4.80 -15.93
C PRO A 159 0.22 5.17 -17.21
N GLY A 160 1.55 5.09 -17.16
CA GLY A 160 2.42 5.44 -18.29
C GLY A 160 2.72 6.93 -18.46
N ASP A 161 2.22 7.82 -17.58
CA ASP A 161 2.58 9.23 -17.59
C ASP A 161 3.98 9.43 -16.99
N LYS A 162 4.95 9.73 -17.85
CA LYS A 162 6.36 9.96 -17.46
C LYS A 162 6.63 11.37 -16.97
N GLU A 163 5.72 12.31 -17.16
CA GLU A 163 5.88 13.71 -16.73
C GLU A 163 5.36 13.92 -15.31
N HIS A 164 4.23 13.28 -14.94
CA HIS A 164 3.58 13.38 -13.66
C HIS A 164 3.79 12.08 -12.86
N THR A 165 5.03 11.80 -12.51
CA THR A 165 5.38 10.62 -11.71
C THR A 165 4.95 10.79 -10.26
N VAL A 166 4.86 9.69 -9.51
CA VAL A 166 4.54 9.71 -8.08
C VAL A 166 5.41 10.68 -7.26
N GLU A 167 6.65 10.89 -7.69
CA GLU A 167 7.62 11.80 -7.05
C GLU A 167 7.33 13.29 -7.30
N LYS A 168 6.52 13.63 -8.31
CA LYS A 168 6.24 15.00 -8.72
C LYS A 168 4.84 15.48 -8.39
N ILE A 169 3.93 14.58 -8.07
CA ILE A 169 2.55 14.91 -7.75
C ILE A 169 2.43 15.28 -6.27
N LYS A 170 1.74 16.37 -5.99
CA LYS A 170 1.36 16.70 -4.62
C LYS A 170 0.35 15.66 -4.11
N LYS A 171 0.77 14.77 -3.24
CA LYS A 171 -0.09 13.76 -2.62
C LYS A 171 -1.13 14.42 -1.69
N VAL A 172 -2.31 13.83 -1.66
CA VAL A 172 -3.33 14.13 -0.66
C VAL A 172 -3.29 13.00 0.36
N THR A 173 -3.16 13.33 1.62
CA THR A 173 -3.14 12.37 2.73
C THR A 173 -4.23 12.67 3.72
N SER A 174 -4.73 11.66 4.40
CA SER A 174 -5.66 11.80 5.51
C SER A 174 -5.46 10.68 6.53
N GLY A 175 -6.02 10.85 7.72
CA GLY A 175 -5.97 9.86 8.78
C GLY A 175 -7.25 9.86 9.59
N SER A 176 -7.54 8.75 10.24
CA SER A 176 -8.76 8.54 11.02
C SER A 176 -8.81 9.33 12.34
N THR A 177 -7.67 9.86 12.78
CA THR A 177 -7.55 10.88 13.84
C THR A 177 -6.55 11.95 13.42
N PRO A 178 -6.53 13.15 14.05
CA PRO A 178 -5.55 14.18 13.74
C PRO A 178 -4.10 13.69 13.85
N GLU A 179 -3.78 12.92 14.89
CA GLU A 179 -2.43 12.38 15.12
C GLU A 179 -2.03 11.37 14.05
N ILE A 180 -2.99 10.57 13.57
CA ILE A 180 -2.76 9.61 12.48
C ILE A 180 -2.62 10.34 11.15
N ALA A 181 -3.40 11.40 10.91
CA ALA A 181 -3.26 12.22 9.72
C ALA A 181 -1.87 12.84 9.63
N ASP A 182 -1.37 13.43 10.72
CA ASP A 182 -0.01 13.99 10.80
C ASP A 182 1.06 12.92 10.58
N LEU A 183 0.87 11.72 11.15
CA LEU A 183 1.83 10.62 10.97
C LEU A 183 1.83 10.12 9.52
N VAL A 184 0.67 9.89 8.92
CA VAL A 184 0.56 9.49 7.51
C VAL A 184 1.22 10.54 6.61
N ASP A 185 0.92 11.83 6.81
CA ASP A 185 1.53 12.92 6.05
C ASP A 185 3.06 12.91 6.18
N ASN A 186 3.59 12.77 7.39
CA ASN A 186 5.02 12.71 7.64
C ASN A 186 5.70 11.49 6.99
N VAL A 187 5.05 10.33 6.96
CA VAL A 187 5.57 9.11 6.30
C VAL A 187 5.66 9.32 4.79
N TYR A 188 4.64 9.91 4.18
CA TYR A 188 4.66 10.20 2.75
C TYR A 188 5.67 11.31 2.41
N ASN A 189 5.71 12.40 3.15
CA ASN A 189 6.67 13.50 2.93
C ASN A 189 8.13 13.08 3.12
N ALA A 190 8.40 11.99 3.82
CA ALA A 190 9.77 11.48 3.96
C ALA A 190 10.33 10.86 2.68
N VAL A 191 9.47 10.52 1.70
CA VAL A 191 9.85 9.78 0.48
C VAL A 191 9.44 10.47 -0.83
N LEU A 192 8.60 11.52 -0.77
CA LEU A 192 8.12 12.29 -1.93
C LEU A 192 8.84 13.61 -2.12
#